data_bd7abb06a734c5b8ad0215fa814bf1ff
#
_entry.id   bd7abb06a734c5b8ad0215fa814bf1ff
#
_cell.length_a   1.000
_cell.length_b   1.000
_cell.length_c   1.000
_cell.angle_alpha   90.00
_cell.angle_beta   90.00
_cell.angle_gamma   90.00
#
_symmetry.space_group_name_H-M   'P 1'
#
loop_
_entity.id
_entity.type
_entity.pdbx_description
1 polymer ?
#
loop_
_entity_poly.entity_id
_entity_poly.type
_entity_poly.pdbx_seq_one_letter_code
_entity_poly.pdbx_strand_id
1 'polypeptide(L)'
;MWSGRFREPLDRTFEQWQRSFPFDWRLLPQEVAASKAHAHTIAAAGILTSDELAQTLAGLDKVAQRPLNWAHRISATSGEPDYETSNQQIEAAIVASAPQAEDIHHYVELELTREIGALALKLNTGRSRNEQIATDMRLFVRDSIDATTNGLIAWAKSLITLAESTGEATMPSYTHLQRAEPVLVAHWLLAYVSMIERDLSRFTDARARMNFCPSALAQSPAQPSPSTGK
;
A
#
# COMPACT_ATOMS: atom_id res chain seq x y z
N MET A 1 -14.15 11.75 14.39
CA MET A 1 -14.13 10.52 15.21
C MET A 1 -14.20 10.80 16.72
N TRP A 2 -13.65 11.90 17.21
CA TRP A 2 -13.62 12.25 18.66
C TRP A 2 -14.72 13.22 19.10
N SER A 3 -15.60 13.66 18.21
CA SER A 3 -16.60 14.71 18.42
C SER A 3 -17.63 14.42 19.54
N GLY A 4 -17.87 13.16 19.88
CA GLY A 4 -18.86 12.81 20.92
C GLY A 4 -18.45 13.10 22.36
N ARG A 5 -17.16 13.38 22.63
CA ARG A 5 -16.64 13.64 23.99
C ARG A 5 -16.25 15.10 24.24
N PHE A 6 -16.07 15.87 23.18
CA PHE A 6 -15.65 17.27 23.28
C PHE A 6 -16.79 18.21 22.92
N ARG A 7 -16.94 19.30 23.65
CA ARG A 7 -17.96 20.31 23.41
C ARG A 7 -17.57 21.32 22.34
N GLU A 8 -16.27 21.43 22.09
CA GLU A 8 -15.71 22.35 21.10
C GLU A 8 -15.04 21.54 19.97
N PRO A 9 -15.04 22.06 18.74
CA PRO A 9 -14.29 21.44 17.64
C PRO A 9 -12.79 21.45 17.94
N LEU A 10 -12.07 20.52 17.33
CA LEU A 10 -10.62 20.45 17.44
C LEU A 10 -9.98 21.72 16.90
N ASP A 11 -8.88 22.17 17.52
CA ASP A 11 -8.09 23.27 16.98
C ASP A 11 -7.60 22.94 15.56
N ARG A 12 -7.76 23.88 14.64
CA ARG A 12 -7.47 23.65 13.22
C ARG A 12 -6.00 23.31 12.95
N THR A 13 -5.07 23.92 13.69
CA THR A 13 -3.65 23.68 13.54
C THR A 13 -3.30 22.27 14.01
N PHE A 14 -3.89 21.84 15.12
CA PHE A 14 -3.72 20.49 15.64
C PHE A 14 -4.36 19.44 14.73
N GLU A 15 -5.56 19.73 14.20
CA GLU A 15 -6.24 18.85 13.23
C GLU A 15 -5.38 18.63 11.97
N GLN A 16 -4.79 19.69 11.44
CA GLN A 16 -3.87 19.60 10.29
C GLN A 16 -2.59 18.83 10.63
N TRP A 17 -2.03 19.04 11.81
CA TRP A 17 -0.81 18.40 12.25
C TRP A 17 -0.98 16.88 12.43
N GLN A 18 -2.10 16.42 12.97
CA GLN A 18 -2.34 14.99 13.20
C GLN A 18 -2.79 14.25 11.94
N ARG A 19 -3.09 14.94 10.86
CA ARG A 19 -3.60 14.37 9.62
C ARG A 19 -2.55 13.51 8.93
N SER A 20 -2.85 12.23 8.65
CA SER A 20 -1.95 11.32 7.91
C SER A 20 -2.33 11.17 6.45
N PHE A 21 -3.53 11.59 6.03
CA PHE A 21 -4.00 11.46 4.66
C PHE A 21 -3.03 11.97 3.57
N PRO A 22 -2.25 13.05 3.79
CA PRO A 22 -1.27 13.52 2.82
C PRO A 22 -0.21 12.51 2.40
N PHE A 23 0.01 11.45 3.17
CA PHE A 23 0.99 10.40 2.85
C PHE A 23 0.40 8.98 2.89
N ASP A 24 -0.67 8.71 3.62
CA ASP A 24 -1.23 7.36 3.73
C ASP A 24 -2.27 7.04 2.63
N TRP A 25 -2.66 8.02 1.79
CA TRP A 25 -3.49 7.78 0.61
C TRP A 25 -2.93 6.67 -0.29
N ARG A 26 -1.61 6.43 -0.23
CA ARG A 26 -0.93 5.35 -0.96
C ARG A 26 -1.41 3.95 -0.55
N LEU A 27 -2.02 3.82 0.61
CA LEU A 27 -2.62 2.57 1.11
C LEU A 27 -4.01 2.29 0.53
N LEU A 28 -4.55 3.17 -0.33
CA LEU A 28 -5.90 2.99 -0.89
C LEU A 28 -6.15 1.61 -1.50
N PRO A 29 -5.24 1.02 -2.30
CA PRO A 29 -5.47 -0.32 -2.85
C PRO A 29 -5.62 -1.38 -1.75
N GLN A 30 -4.82 -1.29 -0.70
CA GLN A 30 -4.80 -2.23 0.41
C GLN A 30 -6.04 -2.05 1.30
N GLU A 31 -6.40 -0.82 1.63
CA GLU A 31 -7.63 -0.52 2.39
C GLU A 31 -8.88 -1.02 1.66
N VAL A 32 -8.98 -0.81 0.34
CA VAL A 32 -10.10 -1.33 -0.44
C VAL A 32 -10.12 -2.86 -0.43
N ALA A 33 -8.96 -3.52 -0.59
CA ALA A 33 -8.87 -4.99 -0.56
C ALA A 33 -9.27 -5.54 0.81
N ALA A 34 -8.75 -4.96 1.91
CA ALA A 34 -9.09 -5.34 3.27
C ALA A 34 -10.56 -5.09 3.60
N SER A 35 -11.12 -3.95 3.17
CA SER A 35 -12.52 -3.61 3.36
C SER A 35 -13.47 -4.53 2.61
N LYS A 36 -13.12 -4.99 1.40
CA LYS A 36 -13.88 -6.02 0.68
C LYS A 36 -13.88 -7.35 1.39
N ALA A 37 -12.71 -7.80 1.87
CA ALA A 37 -12.59 -9.03 2.64
C ALA A 37 -13.43 -8.96 3.93
N HIS A 38 -13.42 -7.82 4.62
CA HIS A 38 -14.24 -7.58 5.80
C HIS A 38 -15.74 -7.58 5.47
N ALA A 39 -16.17 -6.98 4.36
CA ALA A 39 -17.56 -7.01 3.91
C ALA A 39 -18.07 -8.43 3.72
N HIS A 40 -17.27 -9.33 3.13
CA HIS A 40 -17.61 -10.75 3.04
C HIS A 40 -17.74 -11.41 4.43
N THR A 41 -16.86 -11.06 5.37
CA THR A 41 -16.90 -11.60 6.73
C THR A 41 -18.17 -11.22 7.46
N ILE A 42 -18.56 -9.93 7.44
CA ILE A 42 -19.78 -9.46 8.11
C ILE A 42 -21.07 -9.92 7.39
N ALA A 43 -21.01 -10.17 6.07
CA ALA A 43 -22.10 -10.81 5.35
C ALA A 43 -22.28 -12.27 5.78
N ALA A 44 -21.19 -13.03 5.92
CA ALA A 44 -21.24 -14.41 6.45
C ALA A 44 -21.77 -14.45 7.89
N ALA A 45 -21.60 -13.39 8.68
CA ALA A 45 -22.17 -13.23 10.02
C ALA A 45 -23.63 -12.73 10.01
N GLY A 46 -24.25 -12.54 8.84
CA GLY A 46 -25.63 -12.09 8.69
C GLY A 46 -25.87 -10.58 8.92
N ILE A 47 -24.82 -9.77 8.98
CA ILE A 47 -24.91 -8.31 9.18
C ILE A 47 -25.26 -7.60 7.86
N LEU A 48 -24.72 -8.10 6.74
CA LEU A 48 -25.10 -7.68 5.39
C LEU A 48 -25.93 -8.74 4.69
N THR A 49 -26.96 -8.32 3.99
CA THR A 49 -27.67 -9.19 3.02
C THR A 49 -26.80 -9.36 1.77
N SER A 50 -27.15 -10.31 0.90
CA SER A 50 -26.45 -10.51 -0.38
C SER A 50 -26.46 -9.26 -1.26
N ASP A 51 -27.59 -8.54 -1.30
CA ASP A 51 -27.73 -7.31 -2.09
C ASP A 51 -26.89 -6.16 -1.47
N GLU A 52 -26.89 -6.01 -0.16
CA GLU A 52 -26.06 -5.03 0.55
C GLU A 52 -24.56 -5.31 0.36
N LEU A 53 -24.17 -6.59 0.38
CA LEU A 53 -22.80 -6.97 0.06
C LEU A 53 -22.41 -6.57 -1.36
N ALA A 54 -23.25 -6.91 -2.34
CA ALA A 54 -23.01 -6.55 -3.74
C ALA A 54 -22.87 -5.02 -3.92
N GLN A 55 -23.75 -4.23 -3.30
CA GLN A 55 -23.67 -2.76 -3.31
C GLN A 55 -22.40 -2.25 -2.66
N THR A 56 -21.99 -2.81 -1.52
CA THR A 56 -20.77 -2.42 -0.81
C THR A 56 -19.52 -2.69 -1.64
N LEU A 57 -19.44 -3.88 -2.26
CA LEU A 57 -18.30 -4.24 -3.12
C LEU A 57 -18.21 -3.32 -4.34
N ALA A 58 -19.34 -3.05 -5.02
CA ALA A 58 -19.38 -2.15 -6.17
C ALA A 58 -19.03 -0.70 -5.79
N GLY A 59 -19.47 -0.24 -4.61
CA GLY A 59 -19.10 1.07 -4.08
C GLY A 59 -17.60 1.18 -3.82
N LEU A 60 -16.99 0.17 -3.19
CA LEU A 60 -15.54 0.11 -2.96
C LEU A 60 -14.74 0.10 -4.26
N ASP A 61 -15.21 -0.58 -5.32
CA ASP A 61 -14.58 -0.55 -6.65
C ASP A 61 -14.56 0.86 -7.24
N LYS A 62 -15.65 1.60 -7.11
CA LYS A 62 -15.71 3.00 -7.57
C LYS A 62 -14.77 3.91 -6.78
N VAL A 63 -14.69 3.72 -5.46
CA VAL A 63 -13.75 4.48 -4.61
C VAL A 63 -12.30 4.22 -5.04
N ALA A 64 -11.93 2.96 -5.31
CA ALA A 64 -10.60 2.59 -5.76
C ALA A 64 -10.19 3.24 -7.09
N GLN A 65 -11.14 3.50 -7.99
CA GLN A 65 -10.87 4.08 -9.30
C GLN A 65 -10.72 5.61 -9.30
N ARG A 66 -11.14 6.31 -8.25
CA ARG A 66 -11.15 7.79 -8.21
C ARG A 66 -9.78 8.44 -8.37
N PRO A 67 -8.72 8.00 -7.68
CA PRO A 67 -7.38 8.57 -7.86
C PRO A 67 -6.81 8.34 -9.26
N LEU A 68 -7.09 7.20 -9.88
CA LEU A 68 -6.67 6.91 -11.25
C LEU A 68 -7.27 7.89 -12.26
N ASN A 69 -8.53 8.29 -12.05
CA ASN A 69 -9.19 9.28 -12.90
C ASN A 69 -8.55 10.68 -12.77
N TRP A 70 -7.93 11.00 -11.64
CA TRP A 70 -7.21 12.27 -11.45
C TRP A 70 -5.84 12.25 -12.08
N ALA A 71 -5.10 11.15 -11.95
CA ALA A 71 -3.84 10.95 -12.64
C ALA A 71 -3.99 11.13 -14.16
N HIS A 72 -5.04 10.54 -14.75
CA HIS A 72 -5.37 10.73 -16.17
C HIS A 72 -5.72 12.18 -16.54
N ARG A 73 -6.44 12.91 -15.68
CA ARG A 73 -6.78 14.32 -15.95
C ARG A 73 -5.55 15.22 -15.90
N ILE A 74 -4.64 15.00 -14.97
CA ILE A 74 -3.41 15.79 -14.84
C ILE A 74 -2.48 15.49 -16.02
N SER A 75 -2.30 14.23 -16.39
CA SER A 75 -1.50 13.83 -17.55
C SER A 75 -2.03 14.43 -18.87
N ALA A 76 -3.35 14.56 -19.02
CA ALA A 76 -3.97 15.14 -20.20
C ALA A 76 -3.77 16.67 -20.33
N THR A 77 -3.47 17.35 -19.22
CA THR A 77 -3.33 18.83 -19.21
C THR A 77 -1.90 19.32 -19.22
N SER A 78 -0.91 18.50 -18.94
CA SER A 78 0.48 18.96 -18.65
C SER A 78 1.52 18.66 -19.71
N GLY A 79 1.19 18.13 -20.91
CA GLY A 79 2.26 17.75 -21.86
C GLY A 79 3.25 16.76 -21.21
N GLU A 80 4.24 16.20 -21.84
CA GLU A 80 5.15 15.22 -21.18
C GLU A 80 5.85 15.83 -19.95
N PRO A 81 5.34 15.64 -18.71
CA PRO A 81 5.98 16.15 -17.52
C PRO A 81 7.06 15.18 -17.06
N ASP A 82 8.11 15.73 -16.46
CA ASP A 82 9.05 14.97 -15.63
C ASP A 82 8.29 14.12 -14.62
N TYR A 83 8.70 12.84 -14.47
CA TYR A 83 8.02 11.83 -13.63
C TYR A 83 7.83 12.30 -12.17
N GLU A 84 8.79 13.06 -11.64
CA GLU A 84 8.77 13.56 -10.26
C GLU A 84 7.74 14.69 -10.08
N THR A 85 7.68 15.62 -11.00
CA THR A 85 6.72 16.74 -11.01
C THR A 85 5.28 16.23 -11.19
N SER A 86 5.08 15.20 -12.02
CA SER A 86 3.77 14.57 -12.21
C SER A 86 3.26 13.91 -10.93
N ASN A 87 4.10 13.19 -10.21
CA ASN A 87 3.71 12.52 -8.96
C ASN A 87 3.35 13.54 -7.88
N GLN A 88 4.12 14.62 -7.72
CA GLN A 88 3.80 15.68 -6.74
C GLN A 88 2.47 16.37 -7.06
N GLN A 89 2.17 16.63 -8.32
CA GLN A 89 0.89 17.23 -8.72
C GLN A 89 -0.29 16.29 -8.47
N ILE A 90 -0.13 15.00 -8.73
CA ILE A 90 -1.14 13.96 -8.44
C ILE A 90 -1.39 13.89 -6.94
N GLU A 91 -0.33 13.82 -6.13
CA GLU A 91 -0.42 13.81 -4.68
C GLU A 91 -1.16 15.05 -4.15
N ALA A 92 -0.79 16.22 -4.60
CA ALA A 92 -1.42 17.48 -4.20
C ALA A 92 -2.92 17.50 -4.58
N ALA A 93 -3.29 17.01 -5.75
CA ALA A 93 -4.68 16.94 -6.19
C ALA A 93 -5.49 15.93 -5.36
N ILE A 94 -4.92 14.77 -5.02
CA ILE A 94 -5.54 13.76 -4.16
C ILE A 94 -5.83 14.36 -2.78
N VAL A 95 -4.83 14.97 -2.18
CA VAL A 95 -4.95 15.60 -0.84
C VAL A 95 -5.96 16.75 -0.85
N ALA A 96 -5.94 17.58 -1.89
CA ALA A 96 -6.86 18.72 -2.03
C ALA A 96 -8.32 18.31 -2.23
N SER A 97 -8.57 17.15 -2.83
CA SER A 97 -9.93 16.67 -3.10
C SER A 97 -10.69 16.19 -1.87
N ALA A 98 -9.97 15.84 -0.82
CA ALA A 98 -10.55 15.35 0.43
C ALA A 98 -9.99 16.11 1.64
N PRO A 99 -10.22 17.44 1.74
CA PRO A 99 -9.68 18.26 2.83
C PRO A 99 -10.18 17.84 4.21
N GLN A 100 -11.28 17.10 4.27
CA GLN A 100 -11.91 16.61 5.50
C GLN A 100 -11.38 15.24 5.95
N ALA A 101 -10.64 14.52 5.07
CA ALA A 101 -10.13 13.21 5.43
C ALA A 101 -8.96 13.32 6.40
N GLU A 102 -9.08 12.69 7.54
CA GLU A 102 -8.03 12.59 8.56
C GLU A 102 -6.95 11.61 8.11
N ASP A 103 -7.38 10.43 7.64
CA ASP A 103 -6.57 9.33 7.15
C ASP A 103 -7.24 8.65 5.94
N ILE A 104 -6.57 7.67 5.35
CA ILE A 104 -7.09 6.90 4.22
C ILE A 104 -8.39 6.17 4.55
N HIS A 105 -8.53 5.66 5.76
CA HIS A 105 -9.72 4.93 6.18
C HIS A 105 -10.94 5.84 6.27
N HIS A 106 -10.73 7.06 6.82
CA HIS A 106 -11.78 8.09 6.85
C HIS A 106 -12.14 8.55 5.43
N TYR A 107 -11.15 8.66 4.53
CA TYR A 107 -11.40 8.93 3.12
C TYR A 107 -12.31 7.87 2.49
N VAL A 108 -11.98 6.59 2.65
CA VAL A 108 -12.77 5.48 2.08
C VAL A 108 -14.18 5.47 2.67
N GLU A 109 -14.35 5.71 3.96
CA GLU A 109 -15.65 5.80 4.62
C GLU A 109 -16.49 6.96 4.06
N LEU A 110 -15.92 8.16 3.90
CA LEU A 110 -16.60 9.31 3.33
C LEU A 110 -17.04 9.06 1.88
N GLU A 111 -16.12 8.55 1.07
CA GLU A 111 -16.39 8.31 -0.34
C GLU A 111 -17.38 7.16 -0.56
N LEU A 112 -17.27 6.10 0.24
CA LEU A 112 -18.25 5.00 0.21
C LEU A 112 -19.64 5.47 0.68
N THR A 113 -19.70 6.32 1.70
CA THR A 113 -20.96 6.92 2.15
C THR A 113 -21.62 7.78 1.05
N ARG A 114 -20.83 8.46 0.23
CA ARG A 114 -21.36 9.20 -0.95
C ARG A 114 -21.92 8.27 -2.00
N GLU A 115 -21.36 7.07 -2.17
CA GLU A 115 -21.81 6.10 -3.18
C GLU A 115 -23.06 5.31 -2.76
N ILE A 116 -23.09 4.82 -1.51
CA ILE A 116 -24.11 3.87 -1.04
C ILE A 116 -24.87 4.33 0.21
N GLY A 117 -24.69 5.60 0.62
CA GLY A 117 -25.42 6.19 1.76
C GLY A 117 -25.09 5.52 3.09
N ALA A 118 -26.10 5.42 3.95
CA ALA A 118 -25.98 4.89 5.31
C ALA A 118 -25.53 3.41 5.35
N LEU A 119 -25.66 2.67 4.25
CA LEU A 119 -25.17 1.28 4.17
C LEU A 119 -23.67 1.19 4.44
N ALA A 120 -22.89 2.19 4.02
CA ALA A 120 -21.44 2.25 4.25
C ALA A 120 -21.06 2.10 5.74
N LEU A 121 -21.88 2.60 6.66
CA LEU A 121 -21.61 2.57 8.10
C LEU A 121 -21.62 1.15 8.67
N LYS A 122 -22.31 0.19 8.03
CA LYS A 122 -22.28 -1.21 8.44
C LYS A 122 -20.88 -1.83 8.34
N LEU A 123 -20.02 -1.28 7.44
CA LEU A 123 -18.65 -1.77 7.27
C LEU A 123 -17.76 -1.55 8.50
N ASN A 124 -18.15 -0.66 9.41
CA ASN A 124 -17.43 -0.41 10.67
C ASN A 124 -17.74 -1.45 11.76
N THR A 125 -18.71 -2.35 11.51
CA THR A 125 -19.15 -3.35 12.51
C THR A 125 -18.04 -4.34 12.81
N GLY A 126 -17.69 -4.48 14.09
CA GLY A 126 -16.70 -5.46 14.55
C GLY A 126 -15.26 -5.19 14.10
N ARG A 127 -14.93 -3.97 13.70
CA ARG A 127 -13.61 -3.60 13.20
C ARG A 127 -13.03 -2.41 13.98
N SER A 128 -11.77 -2.53 14.41
CA SER A 128 -11.01 -1.44 15.01
C SER A 128 -10.16 -0.73 13.95
N ARG A 129 -10.03 0.60 14.05
CA ARG A 129 -9.13 1.39 13.19
C ARG A 129 -7.68 0.89 13.27
N ASN A 130 -7.21 0.50 14.45
CA ASN A 130 -5.86 -0.01 14.64
C ASN A 130 -5.61 -1.33 13.87
N GLU A 131 -6.61 -2.19 13.78
CA GLU A 131 -6.53 -3.43 13.01
C GLU A 131 -6.53 -3.16 11.50
N GLN A 132 -7.30 -2.17 11.03
CA GLN A 132 -7.26 -1.72 9.64
C GLN A 132 -5.86 -1.25 9.28
N ILE A 133 -5.31 -0.30 10.03
CA ILE A 133 -3.96 0.24 9.80
C ILE A 133 -2.93 -0.88 9.76
N ALA A 134 -2.95 -1.78 10.75
CA ALA A 134 -1.99 -2.88 10.81
C ALA A 134 -2.14 -3.88 9.65
N THR A 135 -3.36 -4.12 9.18
CA THR A 135 -3.63 -4.99 8.02
C THR A 135 -3.15 -4.35 6.74
N ASP A 136 -3.49 -3.10 6.50
CA ASP A 136 -3.13 -2.38 5.28
C ASP A 136 -1.64 -2.20 5.14
N MET A 137 -0.94 -1.86 6.23
CA MET A 137 0.52 -1.79 6.25
C MET A 137 1.17 -3.13 5.88
N ARG A 138 0.63 -4.24 6.37
CA ARG A 138 1.14 -5.58 6.01
C ARG A 138 0.88 -5.91 4.54
N LEU A 139 -0.30 -5.61 4.04
CA LEU A 139 -0.62 -5.78 2.62
C LEU A 139 0.30 -4.93 1.74
N PHE A 140 0.49 -3.65 2.09
CA PHE A 140 1.36 -2.73 1.37
C PHE A 140 2.83 -3.22 1.34
N VAL A 141 3.38 -3.63 2.49
CA VAL A 141 4.76 -4.13 2.56
C VAL A 141 4.88 -5.45 1.78
N ARG A 142 3.88 -6.33 1.82
CA ARG A 142 3.86 -7.56 1.01
C ARG A 142 3.94 -7.24 -0.48
N ASP A 143 3.07 -6.35 -0.95
CA ASP A 143 3.03 -5.96 -2.35
C ASP A 143 4.34 -5.26 -2.78
N SER A 144 4.91 -4.44 -1.89
CA SER A 144 6.21 -3.79 -2.10
C SER A 144 7.37 -4.79 -2.17
N ILE A 145 7.36 -5.82 -1.33
CA ILE A 145 8.35 -6.90 -1.40
C ILE A 145 8.23 -7.65 -2.73
N ASP A 146 7.02 -7.99 -3.15
CA ASP A 146 6.77 -8.70 -4.40
C ASP A 146 7.25 -7.88 -5.61
N ALA A 147 6.96 -6.58 -5.65
CA ALA A 147 7.43 -5.67 -6.69
C ALA A 147 8.97 -5.51 -6.68
N THR A 148 9.57 -5.33 -5.50
CA THR A 148 11.03 -5.22 -5.34
C THR A 148 11.73 -6.51 -5.77
N THR A 149 11.22 -7.67 -5.37
CA THR A 149 11.74 -8.98 -5.76
C THR A 149 11.76 -9.14 -7.27
N ASN A 150 10.66 -8.79 -7.95
CA ASN A 150 10.60 -8.84 -9.41
C ASN A 150 11.61 -7.89 -10.07
N GLY A 151 11.78 -6.69 -9.54
CA GLY A 151 12.78 -5.72 -10.01
C GLY A 151 14.21 -6.22 -9.83
N LEU A 152 14.54 -6.81 -8.68
CA LEU A 152 15.85 -7.39 -8.40
C LEU A 152 16.16 -8.57 -9.32
N ILE A 153 15.19 -9.44 -9.60
CA ILE A 153 15.35 -10.55 -10.55
C ILE A 153 15.60 -10.01 -11.96
N ALA A 154 14.87 -9.00 -12.41
CA ALA A 154 15.08 -8.37 -13.70
C ALA A 154 16.48 -7.75 -13.80
N TRP A 155 16.92 -7.06 -12.76
CA TRP A 155 18.26 -6.48 -12.70
C TRP A 155 19.35 -7.55 -12.71
N ALA A 156 19.24 -8.61 -11.92
CA ALA A 156 20.18 -9.74 -11.95
C ALA A 156 20.30 -10.36 -13.35
N LYS A 157 19.18 -10.58 -14.04
CA LYS A 157 19.19 -11.08 -15.43
C LYS A 157 19.93 -10.14 -16.37
N SER A 158 19.73 -8.83 -16.26
CA SER A 158 20.44 -7.84 -17.08
C SER A 158 21.96 -7.87 -16.81
N LEU A 159 22.37 -8.00 -15.55
CA LEU A 159 23.78 -8.13 -15.18
C LEU A 159 24.42 -9.41 -15.74
N ILE A 160 23.70 -10.55 -15.71
CA ILE A 160 24.15 -11.82 -16.28
C ILE A 160 24.31 -11.70 -17.80
N THR A 161 23.31 -11.18 -18.50
CA THR A 161 23.37 -10.95 -19.95
C THR A 161 24.54 -10.04 -20.33
N LEU A 162 24.77 -8.98 -19.56
CA LEU A 162 25.90 -8.09 -19.77
C LEU A 162 27.23 -8.82 -19.54
N ALA A 163 27.34 -9.62 -18.46
CA ALA A 163 28.53 -10.41 -18.15
C ALA A 163 28.85 -11.40 -19.28
N GLU A 164 27.84 -12.08 -19.82
CA GLU A 164 28.00 -12.97 -20.99
C GLU A 164 28.52 -12.23 -22.22
N SER A 165 28.00 -11.02 -22.47
CA SER A 165 28.41 -10.21 -23.64
C SER A 165 29.85 -9.67 -23.55
N THR A 166 30.40 -9.54 -22.34
CA THR A 166 31.78 -9.05 -22.15
C THR A 166 32.86 -10.09 -22.44
N GLY A 167 32.53 -11.39 -22.49
CA GLY A 167 33.47 -12.47 -22.72
C GLY A 167 34.68 -12.39 -21.76
N GLU A 168 35.89 -12.38 -22.31
CA GLU A 168 37.15 -12.32 -21.58
C GLU A 168 37.67 -10.89 -21.35
N ALA A 169 36.82 -9.88 -21.50
CA ALA A 169 37.20 -8.49 -21.29
C ALA A 169 37.68 -8.26 -19.85
N THR A 170 38.82 -7.57 -19.71
CA THR A 170 39.45 -7.25 -18.41
C THR A 170 39.34 -5.77 -18.13
N MET A 171 39.29 -5.44 -16.84
CA MET A 171 39.38 -4.07 -16.32
C MET A 171 40.32 -4.03 -15.11
N PRO A 172 40.88 -2.87 -14.72
CA PRO A 172 41.61 -2.77 -13.48
C PRO A 172 40.64 -2.85 -12.28
N SER A 173 40.98 -3.62 -11.27
CA SER A 173 40.38 -3.45 -9.94
C SER A 173 40.94 -2.17 -9.29
N TYR A 174 40.30 -1.69 -8.22
CA TYR A 174 40.70 -0.48 -7.52
C TYR A 174 40.77 -0.75 -6.00
N THR A 175 41.86 -0.31 -5.40
CA THR A 175 41.99 -0.20 -3.92
C THR A 175 42.57 1.18 -3.59
N HIS A 176 42.06 1.82 -2.55
CA HIS A 176 42.51 3.18 -2.16
C HIS A 176 42.53 4.22 -3.31
N LEU A 177 41.55 4.14 -4.20
CA LEU A 177 41.47 4.96 -5.44
C LEU A 177 42.64 4.75 -6.41
N GLN A 178 43.45 3.69 -6.25
CA GLN A 178 44.54 3.30 -7.13
C GLN A 178 44.18 2.06 -7.93
N ARG A 179 44.71 1.98 -9.17
CA ARG A 179 44.58 0.78 -9.99
C ARG A 179 45.38 -0.38 -9.33
N ALA A 180 44.69 -1.51 -9.24
CA ALA A 180 45.28 -2.76 -8.74
C ALA A 180 45.29 -3.85 -9.80
N GLU A 181 45.01 -5.11 -9.43
CA GLU A 181 45.10 -6.23 -10.35
C GLU A 181 44.03 -6.17 -11.47
N PRO A 182 44.32 -6.73 -12.67
CA PRO A 182 43.29 -6.93 -13.69
C PRO A 182 42.29 -7.97 -13.24
N VAL A 183 41.00 -7.68 -13.42
CA VAL A 183 39.89 -8.59 -13.14
C VAL A 183 38.98 -8.69 -14.36
N LEU A 184 38.27 -9.80 -14.51
CA LEU A 184 37.26 -9.92 -15.57
C LEU A 184 36.08 -9.00 -15.25
N VAL A 185 35.58 -8.27 -16.25
CA VAL A 185 34.35 -7.46 -16.14
C VAL A 185 33.19 -8.34 -15.72
N ALA A 186 33.08 -9.55 -16.31
CA ALA A 186 32.07 -10.54 -15.91
C ALA A 186 32.14 -10.90 -14.42
N HIS A 187 33.34 -11.09 -13.85
CA HIS A 187 33.50 -11.39 -12.43
C HIS A 187 32.99 -10.26 -11.55
N TRP A 188 33.29 -9.02 -11.90
CA TRP A 188 32.79 -7.83 -11.19
C TRP A 188 31.27 -7.73 -11.22
N LEU A 189 30.64 -7.93 -12.39
CA LEU A 189 29.19 -7.92 -12.56
C LEU A 189 28.51 -9.02 -11.72
N LEU A 190 29.06 -10.25 -11.75
CA LEU A 190 28.51 -11.39 -11.01
C LEU A 190 28.62 -11.24 -9.50
N ALA A 191 29.53 -10.41 -8.99
CA ALA A 191 29.57 -10.06 -7.56
C ALA A 191 28.28 -9.38 -7.11
N TYR A 192 27.70 -8.50 -7.94
CA TYR A 192 26.40 -7.87 -7.66
C TYR A 192 25.24 -8.87 -7.73
N VAL A 193 25.28 -9.81 -8.68
CA VAL A 193 24.29 -10.89 -8.75
C VAL A 193 24.26 -11.68 -7.45
N SER A 194 25.42 -12.05 -6.91
CA SER A 194 25.52 -12.75 -5.62
C SER A 194 25.03 -11.91 -4.41
N MET A 195 25.13 -10.57 -4.49
CA MET A 195 24.51 -9.69 -3.47
C MET A 195 22.99 -9.71 -3.61
N ILE A 196 22.48 -9.61 -4.83
CA ILE A 196 21.03 -9.66 -5.13
C ILE A 196 20.43 -10.98 -4.65
N GLU A 197 21.07 -12.12 -4.88
CA GLU A 197 20.61 -13.43 -4.39
C GLU A 197 20.41 -13.46 -2.87
N ARG A 198 21.35 -12.88 -2.12
CA ARG A 198 21.24 -12.78 -0.66
C ARG A 198 20.09 -11.85 -0.24
N ASP A 199 19.85 -10.77 -0.97
CA ASP A 199 18.75 -9.85 -0.69
C ASP A 199 17.40 -10.48 -1.03
N LEU A 200 17.28 -11.22 -2.12
CA LEU A 200 16.08 -11.99 -2.46
C LEU A 200 15.73 -13.00 -1.35
N SER A 201 16.73 -13.67 -0.78
CA SER A 201 16.52 -14.57 0.36
C SER A 201 15.97 -13.82 1.59
N ARG A 202 16.52 -12.64 1.91
CA ARG A 202 16.02 -11.79 3.01
C ARG A 202 14.59 -11.32 2.79
N PHE A 203 14.26 -10.89 1.58
CA PHE A 203 12.90 -10.47 1.22
C PHE A 203 11.90 -11.63 1.31
N THR A 204 12.29 -12.82 0.87
CA THR A 204 11.45 -14.04 0.98
C THR A 204 11.13 -14.37 2.43
N ASP A 205 12.12 -14.32 3.31
CA ASP A 205 11.96 -14.57 4.74
C ASP A 205 11.14 -13.48 5.44
N ALA A 206 11.40 -12.21 5.13
CA ALA A 206 10.62 -11.08 5.65
C ALA A 206 9.16 -11.19 5.24
N ARG A 207 8.88 -11.54 3.97
CA ARG A 207 7.53 -11.74 3.45
C ARG A 207 6.78 -12.84 4.21
N ALA A 208 7.44 -13.98 4.45
CA ALA A 208 6.83 -15.10 5.17
C ALA A 208 6.47 -14.69 6.62
N ARG A 209 7.39 -14.02 7.31
CA ARG A 209 7.18 -13.61 8.71
C ARG A 209 6.13 -12.53 8.89
N MET A 210 5.96 -11.62 7.94
CA MET A 210 4.98 -10.55 8.05
C MET A 210 3.57 -10.92 7.58
N ASN A 211 3.40 -12.03 6.84
CA ASN A 211 2.14 -12.40 6.20
C ASN A 211 1.12 -13.01 7.18
N PHE A 212 0.83 -12.27 8.25
CA PHE A 212 -0.22 -12.58 9.21
C PHE A 212 -1.27 -11.46 9.21
N CYS A 213 -2.55 -11.85 9.17
CA CYS A 213 -3.65 -10.89 9.28
C CYS A 213 -3.89 -10.56 10.77
N PRO A 214 -3.74 -9.28 11.18
CA PRO A 214 -4.01 -8.88 12.56
C PRO A 214 -5.49 -8.61 12.82
N SER A 215 -6.35 -8.66 11.81
CA SER A 215 -7.78 -8.43 11.96
C SER A 215 -8.42 -9.44 12.91
N ALA A 216 -9.32 -8.97 13.77
CA ALA A 216 -10.01 -9.73 14.80
C ALA A 216 -9.18 -10.13 16.04
N LEU A 217 -7.96 -9.63 16.21
CA LEU A 217 -7.18 -9.86 17.43
C LEU A 217 -7.59 -8.96 18.60
N ALA A 218 -8.20 -7.81 18.31
CA ALA A 218 -8.64 -6.82 19.31
C ALA A 218 -10.16 -6.75 19.43
N GLN A 219 -10.88 -7.87 19.30
CA GLN A 219 -12.27 -7.88 19.73
C GLN A 219 -12.30 -7.59 21.23
N SER A 220 -12.88 -6.43 21.57
CA SER A 220 -13.14 -6.06 22.97
C SER A 220 -13.87 -7.22 23.65
N PRO A 221 -13.47 -7.66 24.85
CA PRO A 221 -14.12 -8.78 25.56
C PRO A 221 -15.61 -8.53 25.91
N ALA A 222 -16.18 -7.42 25.47
CA ALA A 222 -17.56 -7.03 25.72
C ALA A 222 -18.59 -7.55 24.68
N GLN A 223 -18.16 -8.22 23.59
CA GLN A 223 -19.11 -8.86 22.67
C GLN A 223 -18.68 -10.31 22.38
N PRO A 224 -19.47 -11.30 22.89
CA PRO A 224 -19.27 -12.69 22.47
C PRO A 224 -19.67 -12.80 20.99
N SER A 225 -18.69 -12.87 20.07
CA SER A 225 -18.97 -13.32 18.72
C SER A 225 -19.22 -14.84 18.75
N PRO A 226 -20.14 -15.38 17.94
CA PRO A 226 -20.25 -16.81 17.77
C PRO A 226 -18.93 -17.33 17.16
N SER A 227 -18.14 -18.01 17.99
CA SER A 227 -16.90 -18.65 17.55
C SER A 227 -17.23 -19.76 16.58
N THR A 228 -17.09 -19.56 15.29
CA THR A 228 -16.86 -20.65 14.36
C THR A 228 -15.37 -20.94 14.37
N GLY A 229 -14.92 -21.65 15.41
CA GLY A 229 -13.65 -22.33 15.37
C GLY A 229 -13.70 -23.40 14.28
N LYS A 230 -12.88 -23.22 13.25
CA LYS A 230 -12.14 -24.26 12.52
C LYS A 230 -11.11 -23.58 11.61
#